data_22b49828dc53757295f270386677757a
#
_entry.id   22b49828dc53757295f270386677757a
#
_cell.length_a   1.000
_cell.length_b   1.000
_cell.length_c   1.000
_cell.angle_alpha   90.00
_cell.angle_beta   90.00
_cell.angle_gamma   90.00
#
_symmetry.space_group_name_H-M   'P 1'
#
loop_
_entity.id
_entity.type
_entity.pdbx_description
1 polymer ?
#
loop_
_entity_poly.entity_id
_entity_poly.type
_entity_poly.pdbx_seq_one_letter_code
_entity_poly.pdbx_strand_id
1 'polypeptide(L)'
;MTINNIMVVKLSAIGDVIHALPVSYAIKESFPNCRLTWVVEPPAYDLLRNNPYIDKIIVFEKKKFKSLGGFLKNIPSFSSAIRQEKYDVVLDLQGLGKSAAIAYLSNAPIKLGCANMREFSGWVSKPVCGRNQNGHIVERYLDVVRALGCKVN
;
A
#
# COMPACT_ATOMS: atom_id res chain seq x y z
N MET A 1 17.38 1.18 11.74
CA MET A 1 17.06 1.48 10.34
C MET A 1 16.18 2.73 10.27
N THR A 2 16.58 3.69 9.47
CA THR A 2 15.81 4.92 9.30
C THR A 2 14.80 4.71 8.17
N ILE A 3 13.51 4.97 8.47
CA ILE A 3 12.45 4.85 7.49
C ILE A 3 12.14 6.23 6.94
N ASN A 4 12.45 6.44 5.65
CA ASN A 4 12.28 7.72 4.98
C ASN A 4 11.18 7.70 3.92
N ASN A 5 10.91 6.55 3.31
CA ASN A 5 9.91 6.41 2.26
C ASN A 5 9.07 5.16 2.49
N ILE A 6 7.76 5.35 2.58
CA ILE A 6 6.80 4.26 2.76
C ILE A 6 5.79 4.30 1.62
N MET A 7 5.50 3.14 1.03
CA MET A 7 4.41 2.99 0.08
C MET A 7 3.29 2.18 0.70
N VAL A 8 2.07 2.67 0.58
CA VAL A 8 0.86 1.92 0.94
C VAL A 8 0.16 1.53 -0.35
N VAL A 9 -0.18 0.25 -0.47
CA VAL A 9 -0.95 -0.27 -1.60
C VAL A 9 -2.34 -0.65 -1.10
N LYS A 10 -3.32 0.20 -1.35
CA LYS A 10 -4.73 -0.07 -1.10
C LYS A 10 -5.51 0.54 -2.26
N LEU A 11 -5.95 -0.31 -3.18
CA LEU A 11 -6.43 0.07 -4.50
C LEU A 11 -7.93 0.32 -4.53
N SER A 12 -8.72 -0.51 -3.86
CA SER A 12 -10.20 -0.52 -3.90
C SER A 12 -10.73 -1.39 -2.75
N ALA A 13 -12.02 -1.45 -2.47
CA ALA A 13 -13.03 -0.56 -3.00
C ALA A 13 -13.06 0.75 -2.21
N ILE A 14 -13.93 1.69 -2.59
CA ILE A 14 -13.99 3.02 -1.94
C ILE A 14 -14.13 2.90 -0.42
N GLY A 15 -15.06 2.07 0.07
CA GLY A 15 -15.24 1.85 1.51
C GLY A 15 -14.01 1.28 2.20
N ASP A 16 -13.33 0.34 1.53
CA ASP A 16 -12.11 -0.27 2.06
C ASP A 16 -10.96 0.73 2.13
N VAL A 17 -10.85 1.62 1.14
CA VAL A 17 -9.85 2.69 1.15
C VAL A 17 -10.12 3.65 2.31
N ILE A 18 -11.38 4.00 2.55
CA ILE A 18 -11.77 4.84 3.70
C ILE A 18 -11.30 4.19 5.01
N HIS A 19 -11.51 2.88 5.16
CA HIS A 19 -11.09 2.15 6.36
C HIS A 19 -9.56 2.11 6.53
N ALA A 20 -8.80 2.29 5.46
CA ALA A 20 -7.35 2.31 5.51
C ALA A 20 -6.76 3.70 5.76
N LEU A 21 -7.55 4.77 5.63
CA LEU A 21 -7.04 6.15 5.82
C LEU A 21 -6.36 6.39 7.17
N PRO A 22 -6.82 5.82 8.31
CA PRO A 22 -6.12 5.98 9.58
C PRO A 22 -4.66 5.54 9.57
N VAL A 23 -4.29 4.63 8.65
CA VAL A 23 -2.91 4.19 8.48
C VAL A 23 -2.00 5.38 8.11
N SER A 24 -2.47 6.29 7.25
CA SER A 24 -1.68 7.47 6.85
C SER A 24 -1.36 8.36 8.04
N TYR A 25 -2.33 8.60 8.90
CA TYR A 25 -2.13 9.37 10.13
C TYR A 25 -1.13 8.67 11.07
N ALA A 26 -1.33 7.38 11.31
CA ALA A 26 -0.46 6.60 12.20
C ALA A 26 1.00 6.62 11.74
N ILE A 27 1.23 6.50 10.43
CA ILE A 27 2.56 6.55 9.85
C ILE A 27 3.21 7.92 10.11
N LYS A 28 2.50 9.00 9.83
CA LYS A 28 3.04 10.35 10.01
C LYS A 28 3.26 10.73 11.46
N GLU A 29 2.43 10.23 12.37
CA GLU A 29 2.63 10.43 13.80
C GLU A 29 3.92 9.78 14.28
N SER A 30 4.23 8.59 13.79
CA SER A 30 5.41 7.84 14.22
C SER A 30 6.67 8.18 13.42
N PHE A 31 6.52 8.57 12.17
CA PHE A 31 7.62 8.94 11.28
C PHE A 31 7.31 10.27 10.59
N PRO A 32 7.37 11.41 11.34
CA PRO A 32 6.92 12.71 10.80
C PRO A 32 7.67 13.17 9.55
N ASN A 33 8.91 12.74 9.38
CA ASN A 33 9.76 13.15 8.27
C ASN A 33 9.73 12.15 7.09
N CYS A 34 8.95 11.07 7.19
CA CYS A 34 8.86 10.12 6.09
C CYS A 34 7.97 10.66 4.97
N ARG A 35 8.29 10.23 3.75
CA ARG A 35 7.46 10.49 2.59
C ARG A 35 6.51 9.31 2.40
N LEU A 36 5.21 9.58 2.35
CA LEU A 36 4.18 8.56 2.19
C LEU A 36 3.59 8.62 0.79
N THR A 37 3.73 7.52 0.06
CA THR A 37 3.14 7.33 -1.25
C THR A 37 2.01 6.31 -1.14
N TRP A 38 0.88 6.59 -1.79
CA TRP A 38 -0.27 5.69 -1.78
C TRP A 38 -0.61 5.30 -3.22
N VAL A 39 -0.73 4.01 -3.48
CA VAL A 39 -1.17 3.50 -4.78
C VAL A 39 -2.65 3.16 -4.70
N VAL A 40 -3.45 3.68 -5.62
CA VAL A 40 -4.91 3.60 -5.59
C VAL A 40 -5.47 3.47 -7.01
N GLU A 41 -6.65 2.86 -7.14
CA GLU A 41 -7.39 2.85 -8.40
C GLU A 41 -8.21 4.14 -8.57
N PRO A 42 -8.54 4.54 -9.82
CA PRO A 42 -9.21 5.83 -10.08
C PRO A 42 -10.47 6.12 -9.25
N PRO A 43 -11.39 5.15 -9.02
CA PRO A 43 -12.62 5.46 -8.27
C PRO A 43 -12.39 6.01 -6.86
N ALA A 44 -11.30 5.63 -6.22
CA ALA A 44 -10.98 6.06 -4.85
C ALA A 44 -9.98 7.21 -4.79
N TYR A 45 -9.51 7.70 -5.93
CA TYR A 45 -8.49 8.76 -5.99
C TYR A 45 -8.90 10.02 -5.23
N ASP A 46 -10.16 10.46 -5.40
CA ASP A 46 -10.64 11.69 -4.79
C ASP A 46 -10.64 11.66 -3.26
N LEU A 47 -10.68 10.46 -2.67
CA LEU A 47 -10.59 10.31 -1.21
C LEU A 47 -9.22 10.68 -0.68
N LEU A 48 -8.19 10.56 -1.52
CA LEU A 48 -6.79 10.70 -1.10
C LEU A 48 -6.17 12.03 -1.47
N ARG A 49 -6.63 12.66 -2.55
CA ARG A 49 -5.93 13.81 -3.15
C ARG A 49 -5.75 15.00 -2.23
N ASN A 50 -6.62 15.17 -1.25
CA ASN A 50 -6.56 16.29 -0.30
C ASN A 50 -6.13 15.84 1.10
N ASN A 51 -5.63 14.61 1.25
CA ASN A 51 -5.20 14.10 2.54
C ASN A 51 -3.81 14.67 2.89
N PRO A 52 -3.70 15.44 4.00
CA PRO A 52 -2.43 16.09 4.34
C PRO A 52 -1.32 15.12 4.75
N TYR A 53 -1.68 13.86 5.05
CA TYR A 53 -0.71 12.85 5.47
C TYR A 53 -0.13 12.06 4.29
N ILE A 54 -0.67 12.24 3.07
CA ILE A 54 -0.21 11.54 1.87
C ILE A 54 0.56 12.51 0.99
N ASP A 55 1.83 12.22 0.74
CA ASP A 55 2.72 13.11 -0.02
C ASP A 55 2.61 12.89 -1.52
N LYS A 56 2.35 11.66 -1.94
CA LYS A 56 2.27 11.30 -3.36
C LYS A 56 1.23 10.23 -3.58
N ILE A 57 0.47 10.35 -4.67
CA ILE A 57 -0.52 9.36 -5.09
C ILE A 57 -0.11 8.82 -6.46
N ILE A 58 -0.07 7.49 -6.58
CA ILE A 58 0.15 6.81 -7.84
C ILE A 58 -1.16 6.11 -8.20
N VAL A 59 -1.70 6.42 -9.38
CA VAL A 59 -2.95 5.83 -9.84
C VAL A 59 -2.66 4.57 -10.66
N PHE A 60 -3.26 3.45 -10.25
CA PHE A 60 -3.19 2.19 -10.97
C PHE A 60 -4.48 2.00 -11.76
N GLU A 61 -4.40 2.16 -13.08
CA GLU A 61 -5.54 1.98 -13.98
C GLU A 61 -5.59 0.54 -14.45
N LYS A 62 -6.29 -0.33 -13.71
CA LYS A 62 -6.31 -1.77 -14.00
C LYS A 62 -6.82 -2.09 -15.40
N LYS A 63 -7.66 -1.23 -15.98
CA LYS A 63 -8.17 -1.41 -17.36
C LYS A 63 -7.06 -1.49 -18.39
N LYS A 64 -5.95 -0.79 -18.15
CA LYS A 64 -4.78 -0.80 -19.05
C LYS A 64 -4.01 -2.11 -18.99
N PHE A 65 -4.27 -2.95 -18.00
CA PHE A 65 -3.55 -4.20 -17.76
C PHE A 65 -4.40 -5.45 -17.99
N LYS A 66 -5.64 -5.30 -18.49
CA LYS A 66 -6.55 -6.44 -18.68
C LYS A 66 -6.16 -7.35 -19.82
N SER A 67 -5.58 -6.81 -20.90
CA SER A 67 -5.12 -7.61 -22.04
C SER A 67 -3.61 -7.79 -21.96
N LEU A 68 -3.11 -8.84 -22.61
CA LEU A 68 -1.66 -9.06 -22.67
C LEU A 68 -0.96 -7.88 -23.37
N GLY A 69 -1.53 -7.39 -24.48
CA GLY A 69 -0.97 -6.23 -25.19
C GLY A 69 -0.96 -4.97 -24.34
N GLY A 70 -2.07 -4.69 -23.64
CA GLY A 70 -2.17 -3.57 -22.71
C GLY A 70 -1.18 -3.70 -21.56
N PHE A 71 -1.04 -4.90 -21.01
CA PHE A 71 -0.08 -5.17 -19.94
C PHE A 71 1.34 -4.88 -20.41
N LEU A 72 1.76 -5.45 -21.54
CA LEU A 72 3.12 -5.27 -22.08
C LEU A 72 3.39 -3.81 -22.44
N LYS A 73 2.38 -3.08 -22.92
CA LYS A 73 2.50 -1.68 -23.29
C LYS A 73 2.66 -0.76 -22.07
N ASN A 74 1.92 -1.04 -20.99
CA ASN A 74 1.79 -0.11 -19.86
C ASN A 74 2.70 -0.45 -18.69
N ILE A 75 3.22 -1.69 -18.59
CA ILE A 75 4.03 -2.10 -17.45
C ILE A 75 5.34 -1.29 -17.34
N PRO A 76 6.06 -0.95 -18.44
CA PRO A 76 7.29 -0.17 -18.30
C PRO A 76 7.07 1.21 -17.70
N SER A 77 6.04 1.95 -18.15
CA SER A 77 5.77 3.29 -17.61
C SER A 77 5.26 3.24 -16.18
N PHE A 78 4.41 2.27 -15.84
CA PHE A 78 3.93 2.08 -14.48
C PHE A 78 5.08 1.70 -13.54
N SER A 79 5.91 0.76 -13.96
CA SER A 79 7.09 0.33 -13.20
C SER A 79 8.05 1.50 -12.97
N SER A 80 8.27 2.33 -14.00
CA SER A 80 9.08 3.53 -13.90
C SER A 80 8.51 4.51 -12.87
N ALA A 81 7.18 4.73 -12.89
CA ALA A 81 6.51 5.60 -11.92
C ALA A 81 6.70 5.09 -10.49
N ILE A 82 6.58 3.78 -10.28
CA ILE A 82 6.81 3.16 -8.97
C ILE A 82 8.26 3.36 -8.53
N ARG A 83 9.22 3.15 -9.44
CA ARG A 83 10.65 3.15 -9.12
C ARG A 83 11.32 4.53 -9.15
N GLN A 84 10.57 5.59 -9.35
CA GLN A 84 11.10 6.95 -9.23
C GLN A 84 11.66 7.24 -7.84
N GLU A 85 11.18 6.55 -6.83
CA GLU A 85 11.65 6.67 -5.46
C GLU A 85 12.09 5.31 -4.94
N LYS A 86 13.01 5.33 -3.99
CA LYS A 86 13.43 4.12 -3.28
C LYS A 86 12.61 4.01 -2.00
N TYR A 87 11.79 2.99 -1.91
CA TYR A 87 10.96 2.75 -0.74
C TYR A 87 11.69 1.87 0.26
N ASP A 88 11.63 2.26 1.52
CA ASP A 88 12.16 1.44 2.61
C ASP A 88 11.19 0.34 3.00
N VAL A 89 9.89 0.66 2.91
CA VAL A 89 8.81 -0.22 3.33
C VAL A 89 7.64 -0.11 2.35
N VAL A 90 7.04 -1.24 2.03
CA VAL A 90 5.74 -1.30 1.35
C VAL A 90 4.75 -2.02 2.26
N LEU A 91 3.58 -1.42 2.42
CA LEU A 91 2.46 -2.00 3.16
C LEU A 91 1.37 -2.39 2.17
N ASP A 92 1.22 -3.69 1.92
CA ASP A 92 0.20 -4.23 1.01
C ASP A 92 -1.08 -4.49 1.82
N LEU A 93 -1.97 -3.51 1.85
CA LEU A 93 -3.25 -3.62 2.55
C LEU A 93 -4.35 -4.20 1.66
N GLN A 94 -4.08 -4.36 0.36
CA GLN A 94 -5.03 -4.96 -0.57
C GLN A 94 -5.02 -6.48 -0.51
N GLY A 95 -3.84 -7.09 -0.49
CA GLY A 95 -3.69 -8.53 -0.35
C GLY A 95 -4.14 -9.36 -1.54
N LEU A 96 -4.00 -8.84 -2.75
CA LEU A 96 -4.36 -9.51 -4.00
C LEU A 96 -3.13 -9.63 -4.91
N GLY A 97 -3.26 -10.44 -5.98
CA GLY A 97 -2.16 -10.63 -6.93
C GLY A 97 -1.67 -9.34 -7.57
N LYS A 98 -2.60 -8.44 -7.93
CA LYS A 98 -2.23 -7.15 -8.52
C LYS A 98 -1.46 -6.27 -7.53
N SER A 99 -1.83 -6.28 -6.24
CA SER A 99 -1.10 -5.52 -5.23
C SER A 99 0.25 -6.16 -4.91
N ALA A 100 0.33 -7.48 -4.97
CA ALA A 100 1.59 -8.19 -4.83
C ALA A 100 2.58 -7.80 -5.93
N ALA A 101 2.10 -7.68 -7.17
CA ALA A 101 2.93 -7.24 -8.29
C ALA A 101 3.47 -5.82 -8.05
N ILE A 102 2.63 -4.92 -7.56
CA ILE A 102 3.03 -3.54 -7.25
C ILE A 102 4.08 -3.54 -6.13
N ALA A 103 3.86 -4.30 -5.07
CA ALA A 103 4.81 -4.41 -3.97
C ALA A 103 6.16 -4.96 -4.46
N TYR A 104 6.14 -5.96 -5.33
CA TYR A 104 7.34 -6.51 -5.92
C TYR A 104 8.09 -5.48 -6.76
N LEU A 105 7.37 -4.71 -7.60
CA LEU A 105 7.95 -3.68 -8.45
C LEU A 105 8.62 -2.56 -7.65
N SER A 106 8.16 -2.29 -6.43
CA SER A 106 8.71 -1.24 -5.57
C SER A 106 10.16 -1.50 -5.17
N ASN A 107 10.56 -2.77 -5.17
CA ASN A 107 11.91 -3.19 -4.76
C ASN A 107 12.25 -2.85 -3.31
N ALA A 108 11.25 -2.61 -2.47
CA ALA A 108 11.47 -2.27 -1.06
C ALA A 108 12.02 -3.49 -0.29
N PRO A 109 12.98 -3.29 0.62
CA PRO A 109 13.53 -4.39 1.41
C PRO A 109 12.54 -4.96 2.43
N ILE A 110 11.58 -4.14 2.87
CA ILE A 110 10.56 -4.58 3.82
C ILE A 110 9.20 -4.49 3.15
N LYS A 111 8.49 -5.62 3.07
CA LYS A 111 7.16 -5.72 2.48
C LYS A 111 6.26 -6.44 3.49
N LEU A 112 5.26 -5.74 3.99
CA LEU A 112 4.31 -6.26 4.98
C LEU A 112 2.90 -6.22 4.42
N GLY A 113 2.06 -7.13 4.86
CA GLY A 113 0.65 -7.17 4.45
C GLY A 113 -0.23 -7.74 5.55
N CYS A 114 -1.55 -7.66 5.35
CA CYS A 114 -2.52 -8.25 6.27
C CYS A 114 -2.44 -9.79 6.23
N ALA A 115 -2.79 -10.43 7.36
CA ALA A 115 -2.70 -11.88 7.50
C ALA A 115 -3.57 -12.65 6.49
N ASN A 116 -4.69 -12.06 6.05
CA ASN A 116 -5.63 -12.71 5.14
C ASN A 116 -5.35 -12.37 3.67
N MET A 117 -4.10 -12.34 3.28
CA MET A 117 -3.72 -12.09 1.89
C MET A 117 -4.19 -13.23 0.96
N ARG A 118 -4.58 -12.84 -0.25
CA ARG A 118 -5.07 -13.76 -1.28
C ARG A 118 -4.13 -13.79 -2.48
N GLU A 119 -4.38 -14.74 -3.38
CA GLU A 119 -3.59 -14.96 -4.59
C GLU A 119 -2.12 -15.13 -4.20
N PHE A 120 -1.19 -14.52 -4.86
CA PHE A 120 0.24 -14.69 -4.58
C PHE A 120 0.82 -13.61 -3.68
N SER A 121 -0.01 -12.76 -3.07
CA SER A 121 0.50 -11.63 -2.30
C SER A 121 1.29 -12.06 -1.06
N GLY A 122 0.94 -13.20 -0.44
CA GLY A 122 1.68 -13.76 0.69
C GLY A 122 3.09 -14.24 0.34
N TRP A 123 3.39 -14.44 -0.94
CA TRP A 123 4.73 -14.79 -1.39
C TRP A 123 5.64 -13.57 -1.54
N VAL A 124 5.05 -12.40 -1.75
CA VAL A 124 5.76 -11.13 -1.95
C VAL A 124 5.91 -10.38 -0.64
N SER A 125 4.83 -10.29 0.13
CA SER A 125 4.79 -9.51 1.36
C SER A 125 4.65 -10.44 2.57
N LYS A 126 5.35 -10.10 3.65
CA LYS A 126 5.26 -10.86 4.90
C LYS A 126 3.91 -10.59 5.56
N PRO A 127 3.10 -11.64 5.84
CA PRO A 127 1.83 -11.44 6.52
C PRO A 127 2.04 -11.02 7.98
N VAL A 128 1.23 -10.07 8.44
CA VAL A 128 1.23 -9.62 9.83
C VAL A 128 0.03 -10.21 10.53
N CYS A 129 0.31 -11.06 11.53
CA CYS A 129 -0.71 -11.64 12.41
C CYS A 129 -0.73 -10.83 13.69
N GLY A 130 -1.45 -9.70 13.67
CA GLY A 130 -1.56 -8.84 14.83
C GLY A 130 -2.67 -9.27 15.80
N ARG A 131 -2.78 -8.52 16.88
CA ARG A 131 -3.76 -8.76 17.93
C ARG A 131 -5.20 -8.74 17.38
N ASN A 132 -5.45 -7.93 16.36
CA ASN A 132 -6.79 -7.67 15.82
C ASN A 132 -7.07 -8.39 14.49
N GLN A 133 -6.34 -9.47 14.19
CA GLN A 133 -6.48 -10.15 12.89
C GLN A 133 -7.90 -10.64 12.60
N ASN A 134 -8.70 -10.89 13.61
CA ASN A 134 -10.10 -11.29 13.50
C ASN A 134 -11.07 -10.16 13.88
N GLY A 135 -10.56 -8.94 14.08
CA GLY A 135 -11.35 -7.78 14.47
C GLY A 135 -11.80 -6.95 13.29
N HIS A 136 -12.17 -5.71 13.59
CA HIS A 136 -12.61 -4.75 12.58
C HIS A 136 -11.47 -4.48 11.57
N ILE A 137 -11.85 -4.28 10.31
CA ILE A 137 -10.86 -4.09 9.22
C ILE A 137 -9.91 -2.92 9.49
N VAL A 138 -10.38 -1.84 10.09
CA VAL A 138 -9.51 -0.69 10.44
C VAL A 138 -8.40 -1.14 11.40
N GLU A 139 -8.76 -1.91 12.43
CA GLU A 139 -7.79 -2.40 13.40
C GLU A 139 -6.80 -3.39 12.77
N ARG A 140 -7.27 -4.19 11.80
CA ARG A 140 -6.39 -5.10 11.06
C ARG A 140 -5.36 -4.34 10.24
N TYR A 141 -5.76 -3.26 9.58
CA TYR A 141 -4.84 -2.40 8.84
C TYR A 141 -3.84 -1.71 9.79
N LEU A 142 -4.33 -1.25 10.94
CA LEU A 142 -3.45 -0.64 11.94
C LEU A 142 -2.46 -1.62 12.55
N ASP A 143 -2.82 -2.91 12.64
CA ASP A 143 -1.88 -3.94 13.09
C ASP A 143 -0.66 -4.02 12.17
N VAL A 144 -0.83 -3.80 10.88
CA VAL A 144 0.29 -3.79 9.92
C VAL A 144 1.27 -2.67 10.26
N VAL A 145 0.76 -1.46 10.54
CA VAL A 145 1.64 -0.34 10.91
C VAL A 145 2.21 -0.50 12.32
N ARG A 146 1.50 -1.15 13.23
CA ARG A 146 2.05 -1.48 14.55
C ARG A 146 3.25 -2.40 14.44
N ALA A 147 3.23 -3.34 13.49
CA ALA A 147 4.35 -4.22 13.22
C ALA A 147 5.59 -3.44 12.73
N LEU A 148 5.37 -2.27 12.15
CA LEU A 148 6.44 -1.38 11.71
C LEU A 148 7.01 -0.54 12.85
N GLY A 149 6.39 -0.56 14.02
CA GLY A 149 6.80 0.21 15.18
C GLY A 149 5.98 1.48 15.41
N CYS A 150 4.90 1.68 14.65
CA CYS A 150 4.03 2.83 14.85
C CYS A 150 3.25 2.70 16.15
N LYS A 151 3.14 3.82 16.86
CA LYS A 151 2.28 3.93 18.04
C LYS A 151 0.88 4.30 17.58
N VAL A 152 -0.08 3.45 17.91
CA VAL A 152 -1.49 3.66 17.55
C VAL A 152 -2.31 3.54 18.83
N ASN A 153 -3.00 4.60 19.18
CA ASN A 153 -3.87 4.65 20.35
C ASN A 153 -5.31 4.27 19.98
#